data_45ec7a8f8a54991bce355e9032c5fd74
#
_entry.id   45ec7a8f8a54991bce355e9032c5fd74
#
_cell.length_a   1.000
_cell.length_b   1.000
_cell.length_c   1.000
_cell.angle_alpha   90.00
_cell.angle_beta   90.00
_cell.angle_gamma   90.00
#
_symmetry.space_group_name_H-M   'P 1'
#
loop_
_entity.id
_entity.type
_entity.pdbx_description
1 polymer ?
#
loop_
_entity_poly.entity_id
_entity_poly.type
_entity_poly.pdbx_seq_one_letter_code
_entity_poly.pdbx_strand_id
1 'polypeptide(L)'
;MTEQRPPLPPFTRDSAIQKVRAAEDGWNSRDAEKVALAYTVDSEWRNRSEFVHGRGQIVEFLQRKWRKEQQYRLIKELWAWQENRIAVRFAYEWCDDSGNWFRSYGNENWEFDKHGLMQTRYACINDLPISESERLFHWLQGRRPDDHPGLSDLGL
;
A
#
# COMPACT_ATOMS: atom_id res chain seq x y z
N MET A 1 -13.81 -14.24 19.82
CA MET A 1 -12.53 -14.68 19.22
C MET A 1 -11.79 -13.47 18.70
N THR A 2 -10.49 -13.46 18.90
CA THR A 2 -9.64 -12.37 18.38
C THR A 2 -9.38 -12.60 16.90
N GLU A 3 -9.60 -11.57 16.09
CA GLU A 3 -9.30 -11.61 14.67
C GLU A 3 -7.80 -11.84 14.45
N GLN A 4 -7.47 -12.75 13.54
CA GLN A 4 -6.09 -13.01 13.14
C GLN A 4 -5.95 -12.84 11.64
N ARG A 5 -4.79 -12.31 11.23
CA ARG A 5 -4.48 -12.07 9.82
C ARG A 5 -3.07 -12.58 9.50
N PRO A 6 -2.96 -13.88 9.26
CA PRO A 6 -1.66 -14.47 8.91
C PRO A 6 -1.08 -13.86 7.62
N PRO A 7 0.25 -13.92 7.46
CA PRO A 7 1.23 -14.46 8.39
C PRO A 7 1.40 -13.60 9.63
N LEU A 8 1.69 -14.26 10.76
CA LEU A 8 1.85 -13.60 12.05
C LEU A 8 3.31 -13.28 12.33
N PRO A 9 3.61 -12.21 13.12
CA PRO A 9 4.97 -11.99 13.57
C PRO A 9 5.40 -13.06 14.59
N PRO A 10 6.71 -13.31 14.77
CA PRO A 10 7.83 -12.63 14.10
C PRO A 10 7.93 -13.06 12.63
N PHE A 11 8.24 -12.10 11.77
CA PHE A 11 8.30 -12.37 10.33
C PHE A 11 9.64 -13.02 9.94
N THR A 12 9.56 -13.86 8.90
CA THR A 12 10.70 -14.30 8.11
C THR A 12 10.71 -13.49 6.81
N ARG A 13 11.76 -13.68 6.00
CA ARG A 13 11.79 -13.03 4.68
C ARG A 13 10.55 -13.41 3.85
N ASP A 14 10.24 -14.70 3.80
CA ASP A 14 9.11 -15.18 2.99
C ASP A 14 7.76 -14.67 3.52
N SER A 15 7.56 -14.69 4.83
CA SER A 15 6.31 -14.19 5.40
C SER A 15 6.18 -12.67 5.30
N ALA A 16 7.30 -11.94 5.38
CA ALA A 16 7.31 -10.49 5.13
C ALA A 16 6.92 -10.19 3.68
N ILE A 17 7.46 -10.95 2.71
CA ILE A 17 7.09 -10.83 1.29
C ILE A 17 5.60 -11.07 1.10
N GLN A 18 5.04 -12.07 1.77
CA GLN A 18 3.59 -12.35 1.71
C GLN A 18 2.77 -11.18 2.25
N LYS A 19 3.19 -10.56 3.36
CA LYS A 19 2.52 -9.38 3.92
C LYS A 19 2.56 -8.20 2.94
N VAL A 20 3.70 -7.97 2.31
CA VAL A 20 3.87 -6.88 1.34
C VAL A 20 2.95 -7.10 0.14
N ARG A 21 2.90 -8.32 -0.40
CA ARG A 21 2.04 -8.64 -1.54
C ARG A 21 0.56 -8.54 -1.17
N ALA A 22 0.18 -9.01 0.01
CA ALA A 22 -1.20 -8.91 0.48
C ALA A 22 -1.65 -7.45 0.60
N ALA A 23 -0.79 -6.56 1.10
CA ALA A 23 -1.08 -5.14 1.19
C ALA A 23 -1.21 -4.52 -0.20
N GLU A 24 -0.30 -4.83 -1.13
CA GLU A 24 -0.38 -4.36 -2.51
C GLU A 24 -1.71 -4.79 -3.14
N ASP A 25 -2.09 -6.06 -3.02
CA ASP A 25 -3.33 -6.59 -3.60
C ASP A 25 -4.56 -5.92 -2.98
N GLY A 26 -4.56 -5.72 -1.67
CA GLY A 26 -5.64 -5.04 -0.97
C GLY A 26 -5.85 -3.62 -1.47
N TRP A 27 -4.79 -2.84 -1.54
CA TRP A 27 -4.88 -1.45 -2.00
C TRP A 27 -5.24 -1.36 -3.49
N ASN A 28 -4.74 -2.27 -4.32
CA ASN A 28 -5.12 -2.33 -5.73
C ASN A 28 -6.60 -2.68 -5.94
N SER A 29 -7.26 -3.29 -4.96
CA SER A 29 -8.71 -3.54 -5.02
C SER A 29 -9.53 -2.26 -4.92
N ARG A 30 -8.97 -1.21 -4.32
CA ARG A 30 -9.62 0.08 -4.05
C ARG A 30 -10.91 -0.06 -3.24
N ASP A 31 -10.99 -1.09 -2.44
CA ASP A 31 -12.10 -1.34 -1.53
C ASP A 31 -11.71 -0.87 -0.12
N ALA A 32 -12.07 0.36 0.22
CA ALA A 32 -11.67 1.01 1.47
C ALA A 32 -12.09 0.21 2.71
N GLU A 33 -13.30 -0.31 2.71
CA GLU A 33 -13.84 -1.10 3.83
C GLU A 33 -13.03 -2.39 4.03
N LYS A 34 -12.71 -3.07 2.93
CA LYS A 34 -11.92 -4.30 2.96
C LYS A 34 -10.49 -4.04 3.42
N VAL A 35 -9.87 -2.98 2.89
CA VAL A 35 -8.48 -2.61 3.25
C VAL A 35 -8.39 -2.29 4.74
N ALA A 36 -9.36 -1.57 5.28
CA ALA A 36 -9.35 -1.19 6.70
C ALA A 36 -9.29 -2.39 7.65
N LEU A 37 -9.78 -3.55 7.23
CA LEU A 37 -9.76 -4.76 8.06
C LEU A 37 -8.36 -5.32 8.30
N ALA A 38 -7.36 -4.89 7.53
CA ALA A 38 -5.96 -5.28 7.73
C ALA A 38 -5.29 -4.53 8.88
N TYR A 39 -5.95 -3.53 9.41
CA TYR A 39 -5.42 -2.62 10.44
C TYR A 39 -6.15 -2.84 11.76
N THR A 40 -5.46 -2.57 12.89
CA THR A 40 -6.12 -2.63 14.19
C THR A 40 -7.21 -1.58 14.29
N VAL A 41 -8.18 -1.78 15.18
CA VAL A 41 -9.30 -0.84 15.35
C VAL A 41 -8.82 0.54 15.80
N ASP A 42 -7.67 0.61 16.46
CA ASP A 42 -7.03 1.83 16.95
C ASP A 42 -5.75 2.17 16.18
N SER A 43 -5.59 1.65 14.97
CA SER A 43 -4.38 1.84 14.17
C SER A 43 -4.05 3.31 13.96
N GLU A 44 -2.78 3.62 13.96
CA GLU A 44 -2.30 4.99 13.77
C GLU A 44 -1.44 5.09 12.52
N TRP A 45 -1.76 6.09 11.70
CA TRP A 45 -1.05 6.39 10.47
C TRP A 45 -0.51 7.82 10.48
N ARG A 46 0.62 8.00 9.85
CA ARG A 46 0.98 9.27 9.23
C ARG A 46 1.19 8.99 7.74
N ASN A 47 0.38 9.64 6.90
CA ASN A 47 0.49 9.55 5.46
C ASN A 47 0.86 10.92 4.91
N ARG A 48 2.06 11.07 4.40
CA ARG A 48 2.63 12.40 4.06
C ARG A 48 2.69 13.23 5.35
N SER A 49 1.88 14.27 5.46
CA SER A 49 1.74 15.10 6.66
C SER A 49 0.38 14.94 7.36
N GLU A 50 -0.44 14.02 6.88
CA GLU A 50 -1.78 13.77 7.46
C GLU A 50 -1.72 12.64 8.48
N PHE A 51 -2.29 12.86 9.66
CA PHE A 51 -2.42 11.86 10.71
C PHE A 51 -3.82 11.24 10.63
N VAL A 52 -3.88 9.91 10.68
CA VAL A 52 -5.11 9.13 10.54
C VAL A 52 -5.18 8.17 11.71
N HIS A 53 -6.31 8.11 12.40
CA HIS A 53 -6.48 7.29 13.58
C HIS A 53 -7.74 6.43 13.48
N GLY A 54 -7.56 5.12 13.61
CA GLY A 54 -8.65 4.15 13.64
C GLY A 54 -9.24 3.81 12.29
N ARG A 55 -9.97 2.68 12.22
CA ARG A 55 -10.54 2.16 10.97
C ARG A 55 -11.48 3.12 10.28
N GLY A 56 -12.31 3.85 11.04
CA GLY A 56 -13.24 4.81 10.45
C GLY A 56 -12.52 5.90 9.67
N GLN A 57 -11.48 6.49 10.24
CA GLN A 57 -10.68 7.50 9.55
C GLN A 57 -9.89 6.91 8.38
N ILE A 58 -9.43 5.66 8.50
CA ILE A 58 -8.76 4.96 7.40
C ILE A 58 -9.70 4.83 6.21
N VAL A 59 -10.94 4.40 6.43
CA VAL A 59 -11.94 4.28 5.36
C VAL A 59 -12.18 5.64 4.69
N GLU A 60 -12.38 6.68 5.46
CA GLU A 60 -12.59 8.04 4.92
C GLU A 60 -11.40 8.51 4.10
N PHE A 61 -10.18 8.28 4.59
CA PHE A 61 -8.94 8.61 3.88
C PHE A 61 -8.87 7.88 2.54
N LEU A 62 -9.10 6.56 2.54
CA LEU A 62 -9.01 5.75 1.33
C LEU A 62 -10.10 6.08 0.32
N GLN A 63 -11.31 6.35 0.77
CA GLN A 63 -12.39 6.77 -0.12
C GLN A 63 -12.04 8.09 -0.82
N ARG A 64 -11.49 9.06 -0.08
CA ARG A 64 -11.04 10.33 -0.64
C ARG A 64 -9.90 10.13 -1.63
N LYS A 65 -8.93 9.28 -1.26
CA LYS A 65 -7.77 8.95 -2.10
C LYS A 65 -8.20 8.42 -3.45
N TRP A 66 -9.07 7.41 -3.48
CA TRP A 66 -9.44 6.75 -4.73
C TRP A 66 -10.51 7.48 -5.54
N ARG A 67 -11.16 8.48 -4.97
CA ARG A 67 -11.94 9.45 -5.75
C ARG A 67 -11.02 10.39 -6.54
N LYS A 68 -9.89 10.78 -5.95
CA LYS A 68 -8.91 11.67 -6.58
C LYS A 68 -7.97 10.92 -7.51
N GLU A 69 -7.43 9.81 -7.06
CA GLU A 69 -6.40 9.04 -7.76
C GLU A 69 -7.07 7.94 -8.58
N GLN A 70 -7.38 8.27 -9.82
CA GLN A 70 -8.09 7.37 -10.74
C GLN A 70 -7.10 6.49 -11.50
N GLN A 71 -7.58 5.37 -12.02
CA GLN A 71 -6.75 4.41 -12.76
C GLN A 71 -5.57 3.88 -11.93
N TYR A 72 -5.73 3.85 -10.63
CA TYR A 72 -4.70 3.53 -9.63
C TYR A 72 -4.12 2.13 -9.81
N ARG A 73 -2.79 2.06 -9.87
CA ARG A 73 -2.03 0.80 -9.93
C ARG A 73 -0.79 0.93 -9.05
N LEU A 74 -0.62 0.00 -8.14
CA LEU A 74 0.40 0.04 -7.10
C LEU A 74 1.30 -1.18 -7.18
N ILE A 75 2.61 -0.96 -7.02
CA ILE A 75 3.60 -2.02 -6.82
C ILE A 75 4.35 -1.72 -5.54
N LYS A 76 4.44 -2.71 -4.65
CA LYS A 76 5.23 -2.65 -3.43
C LYS A 76 6.38 -3.66 -3.49
N GLU A 77 7.46 -3.34 -2.78
CA GLU A 77 8.62 -4.22 -2.67
C GLU A 77 9.13 -4.22 -1.23
N LEU A 78 9.39 -5.41 -0.69
CA LEU A 78 10.00 -5.55 0.63
C LEU A 78 11.39 -4.90 0.62
N TRP A 79 11.68 -4.04 1.61
CA TRP A 79 13.01 -3.48 1.80
C TRP A 79 13.76 -4.16 2.94
N ALA A 80 13.12 -4.27 4.11
CA ALA A 80 13.70 -4.90 5.29
C ALA A 80 12.60 -5.34 6.25
N TRP A 81 12.94 -6.21 7.17
CA TRP A 81 12.03 -6.66 8.23
C TRP A 81 12.81 -6.97 9.50
N GLN A 82 12.13 -6.85 10.63
CA GLN A 82 12.66 -7.25 11.93
C GLN A 82 11.50 -7.47 12.89
N GLU A 83 11.41 -8.70 13.47
CA GLU A 83 10.34 -9.06 14.42
C GLU A 83 8.94 -8.77 13.84
N ASN A 84 8.23 -7.76 14.36
CA ASN A 84 6.90 -7.38 13.92
C ASN A 84 6.89 -6.14 13.01
N ARG A 85 8.06 -5.74 12.47
CA ARG A 85 8.21 -4.54 11.64
C ARG A 85 8.62 -4.90 10.22
N ILE A 86 8.08 -4.16 9.27
CA ILE A 86 8.40 -4.31 7.84
C ILE A 86 8.61 -2.92 7.24
N ALA A 87 9.71 -2.74 6.51
CA ALA A 87 9.98 -1.55 5.73
C ALA A 87 9.75 -1.86 4.26
N VAL A 88 9.06 -0.95 3.55
CA VAL A 88 8.56 -1.18 2.18
C VAL A 88 8.90 0.00 1.29
N ARG A 89 9.33 -0.30 0.06
CA ARG A 89 9.36 0.67 -1.05
C ARG A 89 8.12 0.47 -1.89
N PHE A 90 7.59 1.56 -2.45
CA PHE A 90 6.46 1.42 -3.37
C PHE A 90 6.44 2.55 -4.40
N ALA A 91 5.74 2.30 -5.48
CA ALA A 91 5.35 3.32 -6.44
C ALA A 91 3.96 3.00 -6.95
N TYR A 92 3.21 4.04 -7.30
CA TYR A 92 1.92 3.85 -7.93
C TYR A 92 1.69 4.90 -9.03
N GLU A 93 0.95 4.48 -10.04
CA GLU A 93 0.56 5.37 -11.14
C GLU A 93 -0.93 5.65 -11.05
N TRP A 94 -1.30 6.87 -11.37
CA TRP A 94 -2.68 7.32 -11.30
C TRP A 94 -2.87 8.57 -12.17
N CYS A 95 -4.14 8.86 -12.48
CA CYS A 95 -4.46 10.12 -13.13
C CYS A 95 -5.57 10.83 -12.34
N ASP A 96 -5.60 12.16 -12.47
CA ASP A 96 -6.67 12.96 -11.90
C ASP A 96 -7.88 13.02 -12.86
N ASP A 97 -8.93 13.72 -12.47
CA ASP A 97 -10.14 13.87 -13.26
C ASP A 97 -9.97 14.76 -14.51
N SER A 98 -8.84 15.43 -14.62
CA SER A 98 -8.48 16.23 -15.81
C SER A 98 -7.56 15.47 -16.78
N GLY A 99 -7.26 14.20 -16.48
CA GLY A 99 -6.43 13.37 -17.33
C GLY A 99 -4.93 13.57 -17.15
N ASN A 100 -4.50 14.25 -16.09
CA ASN A 100 -3.07 14.41 -15.78
C ASN A 100 -2.57 13.15 -15.09
N TRP A 101 -1.46 12.61 -15.59
CA TRP A 101 -0.85 11.39 -15.03
C TRP A 101 0.28 11.71 -14.06
N PHE A 102 0.42 10.84 -13.07
CA PHE A 102 1.46 10.93 -12.03
C PHE A 102 2.02 9.55 -11.74
N ARG A 103 3.30 9.50 -11.38
CA ARG A 103 3.89 8.38 -10.68
C ARG A 103 4.34 8.86 -9.31
N SER A 104 3.80 8.22 -8.28
CA SER A 104 4.10 8.57 -6.89
C SER A 104 5.05 7.53 -6.33
N TYR A 105 6.16 8.00 -5.76
CA TYR A 105 7.20 7.15 -5.15
C TYR A 105 7.10 7.27 -3.64
N GLY A 106 7.18 6.15 -2.95
CA GLY A 106 7.08 6.15 -1.51
C GLY A 106 7.92 5.12 -0.80
N ASN A 107 8.13 5.41 0.47
CA ASN A 107 8.70 4.48 1.44
C ASN A 107 7.77 4.47 2.64
N GLU A 108 7.54 3.30 3.20
CA GLU A 108 6.70 3.20 4.39
C GLU A 108 7.26 2.22 5.41
N ASN A 109 6.94 2.48 6.66
CA ASN A 109 7.31 1.65 7.79
C ASN A 109 6.04 1.12 8.43
N TRP A 110 5.99 -0.20 8.66
CA TRP A 110 4.86 -0.89 9.26
C TRP A 110 5.23 -1.53 10.58
N GLU A 111 4.30 -1.53 11.52
CA GLU A 111 4.39 -2.33 12.73
C GLU A 111 3.08 -3.08 12.94
N PHE A 112 3.17 -4.38 13.26
CA PHE A 112 2.02 -5.27 13.41
C PHE A 112 1.84 -5.68 14.87
N ASP A 113 0.60 -5.97 15.26
CA ASP A 113 0.33 -6.62 16.52
C ASP A 113 0.56 -8.13 16.42
N LYS A 114 0.41 -8.84 17.53
CA LYS A 114 0.64 -10.29 17.57
C LYS A 114 -0.37 -11.10 16.74
N HIS A 115 -1.47 -10.48 16.34
CA HIS A 115 -2.51 -11.11 15.52
C HIS A 115 -2.33 -10.84 14.02
N GLY A 116 -1.26 -10.16 13.64
CA GLY A 116 -0.96 -9.87 12.23
C GLY A 116 -1.72 -8.68 11.66
N LEU A 117 -2.35 -7.88 12.51
CA LEU A 117 -3.00 -6.64 12.10
C LEU A 117 -2.00 -5.48 12.22
N MET A 118 -2.01 -4.58 11.24
CA MET A 118 -1.09 -3.44 11.26
C MET A 118 -1.58 -2.37 12.24
N GLN A 119 -0.75 -2.08 13.23
CA GLN A 119 -1.10 -1.09 14.27
C GLN A 119 -0.50 0.28 14.00
N THR A 120 0.59 0.35 13.22
CA THR A 120 1.26 1.61 12.93
C THR A 120 1.72 1.62 11.47
N ARG A 121 1.50 2.75 10.79
CA ARG A 121 1.97 2.94 9.42
C ARG A 121 2.46 4.37 9.25
N TYR A 122 3.72 4.52 8.83
CA TYR A 122 4.28 5.82 8.46
C TYR A 122 4.70 5.79 7.01
N ALA A 123 4.17 6.70 6.20
CA ALA A 123 4.44 6.74 4.76
C ALA A 123 4.87 8.14 4.31
N CYS A 124 6.01 8.18 3.63
CA CYS A 124 6.49 9.38 2.92
C CYS A 124 6.32 9.14 1.42
N ILE A 125 5.78 10.12 0.71
CA ILE A 125 5.42 9.98 -0.70
C ILE A 125 5.77 11.25 -1.46
N ASN A 126 6.36 11.08 -2.65
CA ASN A 126 6.65 12.16 -3.59
C ASN A 126 5.92 11.91 -4.90
N ASP A 127 5.26 12.92 -5.43
CA ASP A 127 4.53 12.81 -6.69
C ASP A 127 5.38 13.36 -7.84
N LEU A 128 5.43 12.61 -8.94
CA LEU A 128 6.09 13.03 -10.17
C LEU A 128 5.06 13.12 -11.29
N PRO A 129 4.81 14.30 -11.86
CA PRO A 129 3.99 14.40 -13.07
C PRO A 129 4.67 13.65 -14.24
N ILE A 130 3.91 12.82 -14.93
CA ILE A 130 4.38 12.09 -16.11
C ILE A 130 3.39 12.29 -17.26
N SER A 131 3.84 11.98 -18.48
CA SER A 131 2.91 11.84 -19.60
C SER A 131 2.30 10.44 -19.58
N GLU A 132 1.17 10.27 -20.22
CA GLU A 132 0.53 8.95 -20.33
C GLU A 132 1.47 7.95 -21.01
N SER A 133 2.28 8.40 -21.98
CA SER A 133 3.25 7.54 -22.69
C SER A 133 4.41 7.08 -21.80
N GLU A 134 4.63 7.72 -20.66
CA GLU A 134 5.68 7.34 -19.71
C GLU A 134 5.23 6.30 -18.68
N ARG A 135 3.96 5.87 -18.73
CA ARG A 135 3.44 4.85 -17.83
C ARG A 135 4.20 3.54 -18.00
N LEU A 136 4.44 2.88 -16.85
CA LEU A 136 5.13 1.59 -16.78
C LEU A 136 4.26 0.49 -16.20
N PHE A 137 3.15 0.85 -15.54
CA PHE A 137 2.27 -0.09 -14.84
C PHE A 137 1.13 -0.48 -15.77
N HIS A 138 1.29 -1.60 -16.47
CA HIS A 138 0.41 -2.03 -17.55
C HIS A 138 -0.29 -3.35 -17.22
N TRP A 139 -1.38 -3.26 -16.46
CA TRP A 139 -2.29 -4.38 -16.26
C TRP A 139 -3.71 -3.84 -16.13
N LEU A 140 -4.70 -4.69 -16.31
CA LEU A 140 -6.09 -4.32 -16.05
C LEU A 140 -6.22 -3.94 -14.59
N GLN A 141 -6.94 -2.88 -14.30
CA GLN A 141 -7.07 -2.35 -12.95
C GLN A 141 -7.50 -3.44 -11.97
N GLY A 142 -6.89 -3.44 -10.78
CA GLY A 142 -7.05 -4.46 -9.78
C GLY A 142 -5.70 -5.10 -9.44
N ARG A 143 -5.71 -6.37 -9.09
CA ARG A 143 -4.51 -7.10 -8.67
C ARG A 143 -3.49 -7.18 -9.80
N ARG A 144 -2.23 -6.85 -9.47
CA ARG A 144 -1.13 -6.98 -10.43
C ARG A 144 -0.91 -8.46 -10.77
N PRO A 145 -0.83 -8.84 -12.05
CA PRO A 145 -0.49 -10.21 -12.43
C PRO A 145 0.88 -10.63 -11.90
N ASP A 146 1.04 -11.91 -11.57
CA ASP A 146 2.30 -12.42 -10.99
C ASP A 146 3.48 -12.28 -11.95
N ASP A 147 3.23 -12.29 -13.26
CA ASP A 147 4.26 -12.15 -14.30
C ASP A 147 4.56 -10.68 -14.67
N HIS A 148 3.82 -9.71 -14.12
CA HIS A 148 4.13 -8.30 -14.34
C HIS A 148 5.41 -7.92 -13.57
N PRO A 149 6.34 -7.15 -14.19
CA PRO A 149 7.57 -6.75 -13.52
C PRO A 149 7.32 -6.03 -12.19
N GLY A 150 8.19 -6.25 -11.21
CA GLY A 150 8.22 -5.51 -9.96
C GLY A 150 9.02 -4.22 -10.08
N LEU A 151 9.13 -3.47 -8.97
CA LEU A 151 9.84 -2.18 -8.98
C LEU A 151 11.29 -2.29 -9.44
N SER A 152 12.03 -3.23 -8.86
CA SER A 152 13.45 -3.41 -9.21
C SER A 152 13.62 -3.80 -10.68
N ASP A 153 12.71 -4.62 -11.20
CA ASP A 153 12.73 -5.01 -12.62
C ASP A 153 12.52 -3.81 -13.55
N LEU A 154 11.73 -2.84 -13.10
CA LEU A 154 11.41 -1.62 -13.87
C LEU A 154 12.45 -0.50 -13.65
N GLY A 155 13.43 -0.72 -12.78
CA GLY A 155 14.43 0.28 -12.47
C GLY A 155 13.93 1.42 -11.59
N LEU A 156 12.89 1.15 -10.82
CA LEU A 156 12.26 2.15 -9.95
C LEU A 156 12.68 2.01 -8.49
#